data_a7e643d3e843c2934da702740dc63ca6
#
_entry.id   a7e643d3e843c2934da702740dc63ca6
#
_cell.length_a   1.000
_cell.length_b   1.000
_cell.length_c   1.000
_cell.angle_alpha   90.00
_cell.angle_beta   90.00
_cell.angle_gamma   90.00
#
_symmetry.space_group_name_H-M   'P 1'
#
loop_
_entity.id
_entity.type
_entity.pdbx_description
1 polymer ?
#
loop_
_entity_poly.entity_id
_entity_poly.type
_entity_poly.pdbx_seq_one_letter_code
_entity_poly.pdbx_strand_id
1 'polypeptide(L)'
;MLQSPSASIESRASWVVASVALVTMMMAFGAAWITAVALKDIAAEVGGTRSIPALASALAWLGSGAGGIIMGRIADRVGTRWTVMFGALMVGAGLALSTLGPPWPLWIGHGIFIGLIGIGGINAPMYIYVSRWFDRRRGSALALISSGSYLAGALWPPLFERMIAGFGWRQTMLWYALVEIVIIVPLAAIYFRHPPEVIHPAAAANARGEPHRVLGWPPNAVFACMCGAAIMCCIPMSMPQGHLVAFCSDL
;
A
#
# COMPACT_ATOMS: atom_id res chain seq x y z
N MET A 1 32.88 -23.28 -22.70
CA MET A 1 32.70 -23.42 -21.26
C MET A 1 31.24 -23.16 -20.97
N LEU A 2 30.46 -24.22 -20.74
CA LEU A 2 29.04 -24.11 -20.34
C LEU A 2 29.04 -23.60 -18.91
N GLN A 3 28.59 -22.35 -18.72
CA GLN A 3 28.33 -21.83 -17.38
C GLN A 3 27.27 -22.73 -16.73
N SER A 4 27.62 -23.35 -15.61
CA SER A 4 26.66 -24.06 -14.78
C SER A 4 25.48 -23.13 -14.48
N PRO A 5 24.21 -23.56 -14.61
CA PRO A 5 23.07 -22.72 -14.28
C PRO A 5 23.23 -22.29 -12.84
N SER A 6 23.39 -20.97 -12.62
CA SER A 6 23.44 -20.40 -11.27
C SER A 6 22.18 -20.86 -10.53
N ALA A 7 22.37 -21.44 -9.34
CA ALA A 7 21.26 -21.91 -8.52
C ALA A 7 20.27 -20.75 -8.32
N SER A 8 18.98 -21.00 -8.60
CA SER A 8 17.93 -19.98 -8.41
C SER A 8 17.89 -19.52 -6.96
N ILE A 9 17.72 -18.22 -6.74
CA ILE A 9 17.60 -17.60 -5.43
C ILE A 9 16.24 -17.97 -4.79
N GLU A 10 15.29 -18.39 -5.63
CA GLU A 10 13.94 -18.70 -5.19
C GLU A 10 13.93 -19.92 -4.27
N SER A 11 13.52 -19.71 -3.04
CA SER A 11 13.42 -20.71 -1.99
C SER A 11 12.01 -20.70 -1.38
N ARG A 12 11.71 -21.68 -0.55
CA ARG A 12 10.50 -21.67 0.26
C ARG A 12 10.42 -20.41 1.13
N ALA A 13 11.55 -19.90 1.61
CA ALA A 13 11.61 -18.67 2.38
C ALA A 13 11.17 -17.44 1.55
N SER A 14 11.51 -17.37 0.26
CA SER A 14 11.07 -16.29 -0.62
C SER A 14 9.55 -16.24 -0.74
N TRP A 15 8.88 -17.39 -0.86
CA TRP A 15 7.42 -17.45 -0.91
C TRP A 15 6.76 -17.12 0.44
N VAL A 16 7.38 -17.50 1.56
CA VAL A 16 6.91 -17.07 2.89
C VAL A 16 6.98 -15.55 3.01
N VAL A 17 8.10 -14.93 2.60
CA VAL A 17 8.25 -13.47 2.59
C VAL A 17 7.19 -12.81 1.70
N ALA A 18 6.92 -13.35 0.51
CA ALA A 18 5.88 -12.83 -0.37
C ALA A 18 4.46 -12.96 0.24
N SER A 19 4.16 -14.06 0.93
CA SER A 19 2.89 -14.24 1.62
C SER A 19 2.72 -13.31 2.81
N VAL A 20 3.77 -13.08 3.59
CA VAL A 20 3.78 -12.08 4.67
C VAL A 20 3.61 -10.67 4.10
N ALA A 21 4.26 -10.37 2.98
CA ALA A 21 4.10 -9.10 2.29
C ALA A 21 2.66 -8.89 1.80
N LEU A 22 2.00 -9.94 1.27
CA LEU A 22 0.58 -9.90 0.91
C LEU A 22 -0.28 -9.52 2.11
N VAL A 23 -0.09 -10.19 3.26
CA VAL A 23 -0.85 -9.88 4.49
C VAL A 23 -0.60 -8.45 4.93
N THR A 24 0.65 -7.99 4.89
CA THR A 24 1.02 -6.61 5.23
C THR A 24 0.31 -5.61 4.32
N MET A 25 0.28 -5.86 3.01
CA MET A 25 -0.44 -5.02 2.05
C MET A 25 -1.95 -5.01 2.30
N MET A 26 -2.54 -6.19 2.55
CA MET A 26 -3.96 -6.31 2.87
C MET A 26 -4.33 -5.53 4.13
N MET A 27 -3.49 -5.57 5.15
CA MET A 27 -3.69 -4.80 6.38
C MET A 27 -3.54 -3.29 6.13
N ALA A 28 -2.46 -2.84 5.51
CA ALA A 28 -2.20 -1.41 5.30
C ALA A 28 -3.27 -0.72 4.44
N PHE A 29 -3.78 -1.40 3.41
CA PHE A 29 -4.82 -0.84 2.54
C PHE A 29 -6.21 -0.80 3.19
N GLY A 30 -6.46 -1.57 4.24
CA GLY A 30 -7.72 -1.52 4.98
C GLY A 30 -8.01 -0.15 5.59
N ALA A 31 -6.98 0.58 6.02
CA ALA A 31 -7.13 1.94 6.55
C ALA A 31 -7.77 2.92 5.56
N ALA A 32 -7.53 2.75 4.26
CA ALA A 32 -8.15 3.57 3.23
C ALA A 32 -9.64 3.26 3.01
N TRP A 33 -10.08 2.03 3.31
CA TRP A 33 -11.47 1.62 3.14
C TRP A 33 -12.39 2.07 4.26
N ILE A 34 -11.86 2.30 5.48
CA ILE A 34 -12.69 2.62 6.64
C ILE A 34 -13.47 3.94 6.45
N THR A 35 -12.84 4.96 5.85
CA THR A 35 -13.49 6.23 5.52
C THR A 35 -14.54 6.12 4.43
N ALA A 36 -14.36 5.21 3.49
CA ALA A 36 -15.34 4.96 2.44
C ALA A 36 -16.60 4.28 3.00
N VAL A 37 -16.44 3.32 3.92
CA VAL A 37 -17.54 2.63 4.60
C VAL A 37 -18.25 3.56 5.59
N ALA A 38 -17.49 4.28 6.42
CA ALA A 38 -18.02 5.22 7.43
C ALA A 38 -18.44 6.58 6.86
N LEU A 39 -18.50 6.75 5.54
CA LEU A 39 -18.69 8.04 4.89
C LEU A 39 -19.93 8.79 5.40
N LYS A 40 -21.05 8.10 5.56
CA LYS A 40 -22.31 8.69 6.03
C LYS A 40 -22.24 9.09 7.50
N ASP A 41 -21.68 8.21 8.34
CA ASP A 41 -21.60 8.40 9.79
C ASP A 41 -20.63 9.55 10.12
N ILE A 42 -19.48 9.59 9.46
CA ILE A 42 -18.52 10.69 9.59
C ILE A 42 -19.14 12.02 9.10
N ALA A 43 -19.81 12.01 7.95
CA ALA A 43 -20.44 13.21 7.43
C ALA A 43 -21.50 13.75 8.40
N ALA A 44 -22.33 12.88 8.99
CA ALA A 44 -23.37 13.28 9.95
C ALA A 44 -22.81 13.97 11.19
N GLU A 45 -21.67 13.49 11.72
CA GLU A 45 -21.06 14.04 12.94
C GLU A 45 -20.13 15.22 12.72
N VAL A 46 -19.40 15.26 11.59
CA VAL A 46 -18.23 16.16 11.38
C VAL A 46 -18.59 17.38 10.51
N GLY A 47 -19.85 17.60 10.17
CA GLY A 47 -20.22 18.82 9.46
C GLY A 47 -21.34 18.67 8.43
N GLY A 48 -22.03 17.53 8.41
CA GLY A 48 -23.22 17.30 7.59
C GLY A 48 -22.99 17.13 6.09
N THR A 49 -21.74 17.27 5.61
CA THR A 49 -21.42 17.17 4.18
C THR A 49 -20.55 15.95 3.87
N ARG A 50 -20.93 15.18 2.84
CA ARG A 50 -20.17 14.00 2.37
C ARG A 50 -18.80 14.37 1.77
N SER A 51 -18.56 15.66 1.47
CA SER A 51 -17.30 16.16 0.93
C SER A 51 -16.13 16.02 1.93
N ILE A 52 -16.39 16.10 3.23
CA ILE A 52 -15.37 16.03 4.27
C ILE A 52 -14.66 14.66 4.29
N PRO A 53 -15.35 13.51 4.45
CA PRO A 53 -14.72 12.21 4.39
C PRO A 53 -14.25 11.84 2.97
N ALA A 54 -14.91 12.30 1.91
CA ALA A 54 -14.47 12.09 0.54
C ALA A 54 -13.11 12.78 0.28
N LEU A 55 -12.90 13.99 0.77
CA LEU A 55 -11.62 14.68 0.68
C LEU A 55 -10.54 13.97 1.47
N ALA A 56 -10.85 13.45 2.67
CA ALA A 56 -9.89 12.65 3.45
C ALA A 56 -9.41 11.41 2.67
N SER A 57 -10.33 10.68 2.03
CA SER A 57 -9.99 9.54 1.17
C SER A 57 -9.14 9.97 -0.03
N ALA A 58 -9.49 11.06 -0.70
CA ALA A 58 -8.71 11.58 -1.83
C ALA A 58 -7.27 11.98 -1.41
N LEU A 59 -7.14 12.65 -0.25
CA LEU A 59 -5.85 13.02 0.31
C LEU A 59 -5.00 11.80 0.68
N ALA A 60 -5.62 10.71 1.16
CA ALA A 60 -4.90 9.46 1.45
C ALA A 60 -4.29 8.86 0.18
N TRP A 61 -5.02 8.82 -0.93
CA TRP A 61 -4.51 8.32 -2.20
C TRP A 61 -3.44 9.23 -2.82
N LEU A 62 -3.64 10.54 -2.81
CA LEU A 62 -2.64 11.51 -3.25
C LEU A 62 -1.37 11.43 -2.40
N GLY A 63 -1.56 11.36 -1.08
CA GLY A 63 -0.46 11.18 -0.13
C GLY A 63 0.32 9.90 -0.40
N SER A 64 -0.38 8.78 -0.64
CA SER A 64 0.25 7.49 -0.96
C SER A 64 1.10 7.54 -2.22
N GLY A 65 0.64 8.23 -3.26
CA GLY A 65 1.40 8.43 -4.49
C GLY A 65 2.69 9.23 -4.28
N ALA A 66 2.59 10.39 -3.64
CA ALA A 66 3.75 11.22 -3.29
C ALA A 66 4.67 10.51 -2.29
N GLY A 67 4.06 9.86 -1.30
CA GLY A 67 4.74 9.11 -0.25
C GLY A 67 5.57 7.95 -0.82
N GLY A 68 5.07 7.24 -1.82
CA GLY A 68 5.80 6.16 -2.47
C GLY A 68 7.17 6.58 -3.01
N ILE A 69 7.28 7.80 -3.53
CA ILE A 69 8.54 8.37 -4.02
C ILE A 69 9.47 8.73 -2.85
N ILE A 70 8.95 9.40 -1.84
CA ILE A 70 9.73 9.89 -0.69
C ILE A 70 10.18 8.71 0.18
N MET A 71 9.23 7.89 0.59
CA MET A 71 9.45 6.76 1.48
C MET A 71 10.23 5.63 0.79
N GLY A 72 10.11 5.49 -0.54
CA GLY A 72 10.97 4.60 -1.32
C GLY A 72 12.45 4.96 -1.19
N ARG A 73 12.81 6.24 -1.31
CA ARG A 73 14.18 6.72 -1.10
C ARG A 73 14.67 6.52 0.34
N ILE A 74 13.78 6.67 1.31
CA ILE A 74 14.09 6.41 2.72
C ILE A 74 14.32 4.92 2.94
N ALA A 75 13.47 4.06 2.37
CA ALA A 75 13.60 2.62 2.45
C ALA A 75 14.91 2.09 1.85
N ASP A 76 15.42 2.72 0.80
CA ASP A 76 16.72 2.39 0.21
C ASP A 76 17.89 2.67 1.16
N ARG A 77 17.76 3.65 2.07
CA ARG A 77 18.80 4.04 3.02
C ARG A 77 18.69 3.31 4.35
N VAL A 78 17.49 3.22 4.89
CA VAL A 78 17.21 2.72 6.25
C VAL A 78 16.82 1.23 6.24
N GLY A 79 16.36 0.73 5.09
CA GLY A 79 15.89 -0.63 4.91
C GLY A 79 14.37 -0.76 5.01
N THR A 80 13.81 -1.65 4.21
CA THR A 80 12.35 -1.87 4.08
C THR A 80 11.70 -2.26 5.42
N ARG A 81 12.39 -3.06 6.24
CA ARG A 81 11.89 -3.48 7.56
C ARG A 81 11.47 -2.28 8.42
N TRP A 82 12.37 -1.33 8.60
CA TRP A 82 12.13 -0.16 9.46
C TRP A 82 11.09 0.78 8.87
N THR A 83 11.12 0.94 7.55
CA THR A 83 10.15 1.80 6.85
C THR A 83 8.74 1.25 6.97
N VAL A 84 8.55 -0.06 6.86
CA VAL A 84 7.24 -0.72 7.02
C VAL A 84 6.74 -0.63 8.46
N MET A 85 7.61 -0.89 9.45
CA MET A 85 7.24 -0.75 10.86
C MET A 85 6.83 0.68 11.19
N PHE A 86 7.60 1.66 10.74
CA PHE A 86 7.28 3.07 10.92
C PHE A 86 5.99 3.46 10.19
N GLY A 87 5.80 2.97 8.97
CA GLY A 87 4.57 3.16 8.20
C GLY A 87 3.33 2.66 8.94
N ALA A 88 3.38 1.45 9.50
CA ALA A 88 2.27 0.89 10.28
C ALA A 88 1.95 1.71 11.53
N LEU A 89 2.97 2.18 12.26
CA LEU A 89 2.78 3.08 13.41
C LEU A 89 2.13 4.40 12.98
N MET A 90 2.51 4.93 11.83
CA MET A 90 1.92 6.17 11.31
C MET A 90 0.49 5.98 10.83
N VAL A 91 0.15 4.85 10.21
CA VAL A 91 -1.26 4.54 9.89
C VAL A 91 -2.09 4.50 11.18
N GLY A 92 -1.63 3.79 12.20
CA GLY A 92 -2.31 3.74 13.50
C GLY A 92 -2.48 5.12 14.15
N ALA A 93 -1.42 5.94 14.15
CA ALA A 93 -1.48 7.31 14.65
C ALA A 93 -2.43 8.19 13.82
N GLY A 94 -2.47 8.02 12.49
CA GLY A 94 -3.37 8.73 11.60
C GLY A 94 -4.84 8.36 11.84
N LEU A 95 -5.14 7.09 12.05
CA LEU A 95 -6.47 6.63 12.43
C LEU A 95 -6.89 7.21 13.78
N ALA A 96 -6.00 7.17 14.78
CA ALA A 96 -6.29 7.73 16.10
C ALA A 96 -6.52 9.26 16.01
N LEU A 97 -5.69 9.99 15.26
CA LEU A 97 -5.87 11.43 15.03
C LEU A 97 -7.21 11.72 14.37
N SER A 98 -7.63 10.91 13.43
CA SER A 98 -8.89 11.06 12.68
C SER A 98 -10.13 10.96 13.57
N THR A 99 -10.03 10.38 14.78
CA THR A 99 -11.14 10.25 15.71
C THR A 99 -11.42 11.50 16.57
N LEU A 100 -10.60 12.56 16.49
CA LEU A 100 -10.67 13.74 17.36
C LEU A 100 -11.86 14.70 17.10
N GLY A 101 -12.61 14.49 16.02
CA GLY A 101 -13.89 15.18 15.80
C GLY A 101 -13.88 16.32 14.77
N PRO A 102 -13.02 17.36 14.81
CA PRO A 102 -12.98 18.39 13.77
C PRO A 102 -12.58 17.85 12.39
N PRO A 103 -12.92 18.51 11.26
CA PRO A 103 -12.55 18.02 9.92
C PRO A 103 -11.03 17.95 9.66
N TRP A 104 -10.27 18.90 10.20
CA TRP A 104 -8.84 19.00 9.92
C TRP A 104 -7.97 17.82 10.44
N PRO A 105 -8.23 17.21 11.62
CA PRO A 105 -7.49 15.99 12.03
C PRO A 105 -7.76 14.81 11.11
N LEU A 106 -8.97 14.71 10.56
CA LEU A 106 -9.32 13.68 9.59
C LEU A 106 -8.49 13.83 8.30
N TRP A 107 -8.36 15.06 7.80
CA TRP A 107 -7.59 15.33 6.58
C TRP A 107 -6.08 15.14 6.77
N ILE A 108 -5.53 15.63 7.88
CA ILE A 108 -4.12 15.45 8.21
C ILE A 108 -3.84 13.96 8.49
N GLY A 109 -4.69 13.30 9.27
CA GLY A 109 -4.57 11.87 9.58
C GLY A 109 -4.54 11.02 8.31
N HIS A 110 -5.46 11.25 7.40
CA HIS A 110 -5.54 10.48 6.16
C HIS A 110 -4.51 10.91 5.11
N GLY A 111 -4.27 12.20 4.91
CA GLY A 111 -3.35 12.69 3.87
C GLY A 111 -1.88 12.42 4.21
N ILE A 112 -1.46 12.82 5.41
CA ILE A 112 -0.05 12.77 5.81
C ILE A 112 0.28 11.44 6.48
N PHE A 113 -0.44 11.09 7.57
CA PHE A 113 -0.07 9.92 8.37
C PHE A 113 -0.40 8.62 7.65
N ILE A 114 -1.62 8.43 7.19
CA ILE A 114 -2.05 7.20 6.52
C ILE A 114 -1.51 7.17 5.08
N GLY A 115 -1.74 8.22 4.29
CA GLY A 115 -1.38 8.23 2.87
C GLY A 115 0.13 8.34 2.66
N LEU A 116 0.70 9.52 2.97
CA LEU A 116 2.08 9.85 2.60
C LEU A 116 3.10 8.99 3.32
N ILE A 117 2.98 8.83 4.63
CA ILE A 117 3.97 8.08 5.41
C ILE A 117 3.59 6.61 5.53
N GLY A 118 2.35 6.31 5.86
CA GLY A 118 1.85 4.96 6.12
C GLY A 118 1.84 4.09 4.86
N ILE A 119 0.82 4.24 4.04
CA ILE A 119 0.66 3.45 2.80
C ILE A 119 1.83 3.68 1.84
N GLY A 120 2.29 4.93 1.69
CA GLY A 120 3.46 5.26 0.87
C GLY A 120 4.74 4.55 1.34
N GLY A 121 4.92 4.43 2.66
CA GLY A 121 6.07 3.74 3.28
C GLY A 121 5.99 2.22 3.24
N ILE A 122 4.80 1.65 3.02
CA ILE A 122 4.60 0.21 2.93
C ILE A 122 4.55 -0.23 1.47
N ASN A 123 3.73 0.40 0.64
CA ASN A 123 3.40 -0.04 -0.70
C ASN A 123 4.63 -0.09 -1.63
N ALA A 124 5.21 1.04 -1.98
CA ALA A 124 6.31 1.10 -2.94
C ALA A 124 7.56 0.31 -2.47
N PRO A 125 8.03 0.45 -1.20
CA PRO A 125 9.17 -0.33 -0.72
C PRO A 125 8.93 -1.83 -0.75
N MET A 126 7.70 -2.29 -0.52
CA MET A 126 7.36 -3.71 -0.50
C MET A 126 7.52 -4.36 -1.88
N TYR A 127 7.09 -3.69 -2.97
CA TYR A 127 7.29 -4.19 -4.33
C TYR A 127 8.78 -4.35 -4.66
N ILE A 128 9.59 -3.34 -4.31
CA ILE A 128 11.05 -3.38 -4.53
C ILE A 128 11.68 -4.51 -3.69
N TYR A 129 11.29 -4.61 -2.42
CA TYR A 129 11.82 -5.61 -1.50
C TYR A 129 11.52 -7.03 -1.98
N VAL A 130 10.26 -7.36 -2.26
CA VAL A 130 9.88 -8.72 -2.73
C VAL A 130 10.53 -9.03 -4.07
N SER A 131 10.65 -8.05 -4.97
CA SER A 131 11.30 -8.26 -6.26
C SER A 131 12.77 -8.69 -6.16
N ARG A 132 13.45 -8.43 -5.04
CA ARG A 132 14.84 -8.84 -4.78
C ARG A 132 14.96 -10.31 -4.30
N TRP A 133 13.85 -10.93 -3.90
CA TRP A 133 13.81 -12.33 -3.45
C TRP A 133 13.54 -13.34 -4.58
N PHE A 134 13.24 -12.84 -5.80
CA PHE A 134 12.85 -13.67 -6.94
C PHE A 134 13.64 -13.32 -8.19
N ASP A 135 14.07 -14.35 -8.92
CA ASP A 135 14.76 -14.24 -10.21
C ASP A 135 13.90 -14.74 -11.37
N ARG A 136 13.29 -15.93 -11.27
CA ARG A 136 12.52 -16.59 -12.33
C ARG A 136 11.03 -16.25 -12.28
N ARG A 137 10.42 -16.25 -11.09
CA ARG A 137 8.97 -16.06 -10.86
C ARG A 137 8.65 -14.69 -10.26
N ARG A 138 9.46 -13.69 -10.58
CA ARG A 138 9.30 -12.32 -10.08
C ARG A 138 7.90 -11.74 -10.36
N GLY A 139 7.38 -11.96 -11.59
CA GLY A 139 6.02 -11.52 -11.95
C GLY A 139 4.94 -12.15 -11.10
N SER A 140 5.03 -13.47 -10.83
CA SER A 140 4.07 -14.17 -9.97
C SER A 140 4.12 -13.69 -8.52
N ALA A 141 5.32 -13.41 -7.99
CA ALA A 141 5.47 -12.87 -6.64
C ALA A 141 4.90 -11.45 -6.52
N LEU A 142 5.14 -10.60 -7.51
CA LEU A 142 4.57 -9.25 -7.56
C LEU A 142 3.04 -9.27 -7.73
N ALA A 143 2.50 -10.18 -8.54
CA ALA A 143 1.06 -10.39 -8.66
C ALA A 143 0.44 -10.86 -7.34
N LEU A 144 1.12 -11.76 -6.61
CA LEU A 144 0.68 -12.23 -5.31
C LEU A 144 0.57 -11.06 -4.31
N ILE A 145 1.58 -10.23 -4.16
CA ILE A 145 1.52 -9.09 -3.21
C ILE A 145 0.51 -8.03 -3.65
N SER A 146 0.34 -7.81 -4.97
CA SER A 146 -0.68 -6.89 -5.50
C SER A 146 -2.09 -7.35 -5.15
N SER A 147 -2.35 -8.65 -5.09
CA SER A 147 -3.65 -9.18 -4.70
C SER A 147 -4.05 -8.80 -3.26
N GLY A 148 -3.07 -8.45 -2.40
CA GLY A 148 -3.33 -7.99 -1.04
C GLY A 148 -4.21 -6.75 -0.97
N SER A 149 -4.02 -5.76 -1.86
CA SER A 149 -4.86 -4.56 -1.91
C SER A 149 -6.29 -4.87 -2.37
N TYR A 150 -6.47 -5.82 -3.28
CA TYR A 150 -7.80 -6.26 -3.73
C TYR A 150 -8.51 -7.09 -2.66
N LEU A 151 -7.77 -7.96 -1.96
CA LEU A 151 -8.28 -8.69 -0.81
C LEU A 151 -8.71 -7.75 0.32
N ALA A 152 -7.97 -6.66 0.53
CA ALA A 152 -8.38 -5.61 1.45
C ALA A 152 -9.76 -5.05 1.10
N GLY A 153 -9.98 -4.72 -0.18
CA GLY A 153 -11.28 -4.22 -0.66
C GLY A 153 -12.43 -5.22 -0.56
N ALA A 154 -12.14 -6.53 -0.62
CA ALA A 154 -13.16 -7.56 -0.47
C ALA A 154 -13.48 -7.89 1.00
N LEU A 155 -12.47 -7.87 1.88
CA LEU A 155 -12.60 -8.34 3.25
C LEU A 155 -13.01 -7.23 4.24
N TRP A 156 -12.37 -6.05 4.13
CA TRP A 156 -12.52 -5.00 5.14
C TRP A 156 -13.88 -4.29 5.10
N PRO A 157 -14.47 -3.93 3.95
CA PRO A 157 -15.74 -3.22 3.94
C PRO A 157 -16.86 -3.95 4.69
N PRO A 158 -17.18 -5.24 4.45
CA PRO A 158 -18.25 -5.92 5.19
C PRO A 158 -17.93 -6.10 6.68
N LEU A 159 -16.64 -6.18 7.04
CA LEU A 159 -16.23 -6.25 8.43
C LEU A 159 -16.40 -4.90 9.13
N PHE A 160 -15.95 -3.81 8.48
CA PHE A 160 -16.10 -2.46 9.00
C PHE A 160 -17.56 -2.04 9.14
N GLU A 161 -18.42 -2.40 8.19
CA GLU A 161 -19.85 -2.12 8.26
C GLU A 161 -20.47 -2.71 9.54
N ARG A 162 -20.17 -3.98 9.85
CA ARG A 162 -20.64 -4.63 11.09
C ARG A 162 -20.07 -3.99 12.35
N MET A 163 -18.77 -3.64 12.33
CA MET A 163 -18.12 -3.00 13.47
C MET A 163 -18.65 -1.59 13.70
N ILE A 164 -18.88 -0.82 12.65
CA ILE A 164 -19.43 0.55 12.73
C ILE A 164 -20.85 0.52 13.25
N ALA A 165 -21.68 -0.41 12.77
CA ALA A 165 -23.04 -0.60 13.28
C ALA A 165 -23.11 -0.93 14.77
N GLY A 166 -22.12 -1.69 15.29
CA GLY A 166 -22.10 -2.09 16.72
C GLY A 166 -21.38 -1.11 17.64
N PHE A 167 -20.27 -0.52 17.19
CA PHE A 167 -19.35 0.25 18.05
C PHE A 167 -19.19 1.72 17.60
N GLY A 168 -19.70 2.07 16.43
CA GLY A 168 -19.47 3.36 15.81
C GLY A 168 -18.11 3.46 15.10
N TRP A 169 -17.99 4.45 14.20
CA TRP A 169 -16.82 4.61 13.33
C TRP A 169 -15.52 4.96 14.07
N ARG A 170 -15.59 5.78 15.14
CA ARG A 170 -14.40 6.16 15.92
C ARG A 170 -13.77 4.94 16.59
N GLN A 171 -14.60 4.15 17.28
CA GLN A 171 -14.11 2.96 17.97
C GLN A 171 -13.58 1.91 16.97
N THR A 172 -14.23 1.79 15.82
CA THR A 172 -13.76 0.91 14.73
C THR A 172 -12.38 1.34 14.21
N MET A 173 -12.14 2.64 14.02
CA MET A 173 -10.82 3.15 13.63
C MET A 173 -9.74 2.83 14.65
N LEU A 174 -10.03 2.99 15.95
CA LEU A 174 -9.07 2.70 17.03
C LEU A 174 -8.76 1.20 17.13
N TRP A 175 -9.79 0.36 17.07
CA TRP A 175 -9.60 -1.09 17.05
C TRP A 175 -8.78 -1.55 15.85
N TYR A 176 -9.08 -1.01 14.68
CA TYR A 176 -8.34 -1.33 13.48
C TYR A 176 -6.88 -0.87 13.56
N ALA A 177 -6.63 0.33 14.06
CA ALA A 177 -5.29 0.84 14.30
C ALA A 177 -4.46 -0.10 15.20
N LEU A 178 -5.06 -0.60 16.30
CA LEU A 178 -4.41 -1.54 17.19
C LEU A 178 -4.10 -2.87 16.48
N VAL A 179 -5.08 -3.44 15.81
CA VAL A 179 -4.94 -4.72 15.08
C VAL A 179 -3.88 -4.62 14.01
N GLU A 180 -3.85 -3.53 13.24
CA GLU A 180 -2.86 -3.28 12.20
C GLU A 180 -1.44 -3.24 12.76
N ILE A 181 -1.21 -2.45 13.82
CA ILE A 181 0.10 -2.35 14.48
C ILE A 181 0.54 -3.72 15.03
N VAL A 182 -0.35 -4.42 15.73
CA VAL A 182 -0.06 -5.73 16.35
C VAL A 182 0.26 -6.80 15.30
N ILE A 183 -0.29 -6.69 14.11
CA ILE A 183 -0.02 -7.64 13.03
C ILE A 183 1.21 -7.22 12.22
N ILE A 184 1.26 -5.99 11.71
CA ILE A 184 2.31 -5.56 10.78
C ILE A 184 3.68 -5.45 11.47
N VAL A 185 3.74 -4.87 12.66
CA VAL A 185 5.04 -4.62 13.33
C VAL A 185 5.78 -5.93 13.64
N PRO A 186 5.17 -6.97 14.25
CA PRO A 186 5.86 -8.24 14.45
C PRO A 186 6.19 -8.97 13.16
N LEU A 187 5.28 -8.97 12.17
CA LEU A 187 5.54 -9.59 10.88
C LEU A 187 6.73 -8.94 10.18
N ALA A 188 6.79 -7.61 10.16
CA ALA A 188 7.92 -6.90 9.58
C ALA A 188 9.22 -7.14 10.36
N ALA A 189 9.14 -7.18 11.69
CA ALA A 189 10.30 -7.42 12.55
C ALA A 189 10.91 -8.82 12.37
N ILE A 190 10.10 -9.83 12.12
CA ILE A 190 10.55 -11.23 12.02
C ILE A 190 10.98 -11.56 10.58
N TYR A 191 10.17 -11.19 9.59
CA TYR A 191 10.29 -11.69 8.23
C TYR A 191 11.00 -10.75 7.27
N PHE A 192 10.95 -9.41 7.46
CA PHE A 192 11.61 -8.48 6.54
C PHE A 192 13.08 -8.27 6.91
N ARG A 193 13.87 -9.31 6.67
CA ARG A 193 15.32 -9.32 6.81
C ARG A 193 15.98 -8.79 5.54
N HIS A 194 17.31 -8.63 5.56
CA HIS A 194 18.04 -8.24 4.36
C HIS A 194 17.82 -9.25 3.24
N PRO A 195 17.41 -8.82 2.04
CA PRO A 195 17.27 -9.73 0.90
C PRO A 195 18.65 -10.27 0.51
N PRO A 196 18.72 -11.44 -0.14
CA PRO A 196 19.97 -11.96 -0.69
C PRO A 196 20.61 -10.92 -1.62
N GLU A 197 21.91 -10.67 -1.45
CA GLU A 197 22.66 -9.81 -2.37
C GLU A 197 22.78 -10.46 -3.72
N VAL A 198 22.01 -10.00 -4.68
CA VAL A 198 22.10 -10.45 -6.07
C VAL A 198 22.35 -9.25 -6.97
N ILE A 199 23.43 -9.31 -7.70
CA ILE A 199 23.71 -8.34 -8.76
C ILE A 199 22.73 -8.65 -9.89
N HIS A 200 21.65 -7.87 -9.99
CA HIS A 200 20.71 -8.01 -11.10
C HIS A 200 21.41 -7.66 -12.44
N PRO A 201 21.19 -8.48 -13.49
CA PRO A 201 21.78 -8.21 -14.81
C PRO A 201 21.54 -6.80 -15.34
N ALA A 202 20.36 -6.22 -15.04
CA ALA A 202 20.04 -4.85 -15.39
C ALA A 202 20.92 -3.80 -14.67
N ALA A 203 21.26 -4.03 -13.40
CA ALA A 203 22.18 -3.16 -12.66
C ALA A 203 23.62 -3.28 -13.22
N ALA A 204 24.03 -4.48 -13.64
CA ALA A 204 25.31 -4.70 -14.28
C ALA A 204 25.38 -4.10 -15.69
N ALA A 205 24.30 -4.12 -16.46
CA ALA A 205 24.20 -3.47 -17.77
C ALA A 205 24.25 -1.93 -17.64
N ASN A 206 23.54 -1.36 -16.66
CA ASN A 206 23.59 0.06 -16.38
C ASN A 206 25.00 0.52 -15.94
N ALA A 207 25.72 -0.31 -15.17
CA ALA A 207 27.10 -0.04 -14.78
C ALA A 207 28.08 -0.08 -15.97
N ARG A 208 27.72 -0.78 -17.06
CA ARG A 208 28.50 -0.82 -18.30
C ARG A 208 28.14 0.30 -19.29
N GLY A 209 27.18 1.16 -18.97
CA GLY A 209 26.74 2.25 -19.85
C GLY A 209 26.00 1.79 -21.11
N GLU A 210 25.54 0.54 -21.19
CA GLU A 210 24.80 0.02 -22.32
C GLU A 210 23.41 0.65 -22.39
N PRO A 211 22.95 1.20 -23.53
CA PRO A 211 21.62 1.76 -23.66
C PRO A 211 20.58 0.64 -23.54
N HIS A 212 19.92 0.57 -22.40
CA HIS A 212 18.89 -0.44 -22.16
C HIS A 212 17.62 -0.10 -22.95
N ARG A 213 17.48 -0.70 -24.11
CA ARG A 213 16.27 -0.58 -24.95
C ARG A 213 15.31 -1.72 -24.61
N VAL A 214 14.08 -1.39 -24.17
CA VAL A 214 13.01 -2.36 -23.95
C VAL A 214 12.12 -2.37 -25.20
N LEU A 215 12.04 -3.50 -25.89
CA LEU A 215 11.31 -3.62 -27.18
C LEU A 215 11.77 -2.60 -28.25
N GLY A 216 13.04 -2.21 -28.24
CA GLY A 216 13.58 -1.20 -29.17
C GLY A 216 13.26 0.25 -28.81
N TRP A 217 12.46 0.50 -27.77
CA TRP A 217 12.06 1.84 -27.33
C TRP A 217 13.01 2.40 -26.26
N PRO A 218 13.20 3.72 -26.21
CA PRO A 218 13.97 4.34 -25.15
C PRO A 218 13.23 4.19 -23.80
N PRO A 219 13.95 4.03 -22.67
CA PRO A 219 13.35 3.76 -21.36
C PRO A 219 12.33 4.82 -20.94
N ASN A 220 12.56 6.08 -21.27
CA ASN A 220 11.64 7.18 -20.95
C ASN A 220 10.29 7.07 -21.69
N ALA A 221 10.27 6.59 -22.93
CA ALA A 221 9.03 6.39 -23.67
C ALA A 221 8.23 5.23 -23.12
N VAL A 222 8.91 4.12 -22.75
CA VAL A 222 8.26 2.98 -22.06
C VAL A 222 7.67 3.42 -20.74
N PHE A 223 8.42 4.18 -19.95
CA PHE A 223 7.96 4.72 -18.67
C PHE A 223 6.74 5.62 -18.83
N ALA A 224 6.76 6.57 -19.79
CA ALA A 224 5.63 7.46 -20.09
C ALA A 224 4.39 6.68 -20.52
N CYS A 225 4.56 5.66 -21.36
CA CYS A 225 3.47 4.79 -21.79
C CYS A 225 2.86 4.00 -20.63
N MET A 226 3.68 3.46 -19.73
CA MET A 226 3.22 2.76 -18.52
C MET A 226 2.49 3.71 -17.57
N CYS A 227 2.98 4.92 -17.37
CA CYS A 227 2.30 5.94 -16.57
C CYS A 227 0.94 6.31 -17.18
N GLY A 228 0.86 6.51 -18.48
CA GLY A 228 -0.39 6.76 -19.18
C GLY A 228 -1.39 5.63 -19.04
N ALA A 229 -0.95 4.39 -19.22
CA ALA A 229 -1.80 3.20 -19.02
C ALA A 229 -2.31 3.08 -17.57
N ALA A 230 -1.46 3.36 -16.58
CA ALA A 230 -1.85 3.36 -15.17
C ALA A 230 -2.92 4.42 -14.87
N ILE A 231 -2.76 5.64 -15.39
CA ILE A 231 -3.75 6.73 -15.25
C ILE A 231 -5.08 6.32 -15.87
N MET A 232 -5.06 5.80 -17.11
CA MET A 232 -6.28 5.36 -17.81
C MET A 232 -6.99 4.19 -17.11
N CYS A 233 -6.26 3.33 -16.44
CA CYS A 233 -6.82 2.24 -15.64
C CYS A 233 -7.41 2.75 -14.31
N CYS A 234 -6.71 3.64 -13.61
CA CYS A 234 -7.10 4.05 -12.25
C CYS A 234 -8.29 5.03 -12.24
N ILE A 235 -8.43 5.90 -13.25
CA ILE A 235 -9.53 6.88 -13.31
C ILE A 235 -10.91 6.20 -13.26
N PRO A 236 -11.28 5.27 -14.15
CA PRO A 236 -12.60 4.64 -14.10
C PRO A 236 -12.79 3.74 -12.88
N MET A 237 -11.70 3.23 -12.28
CA MET A 237 -11.78 2.36 -11.11
C MET A 237 -12.01 3.14 -9.81
N SER A 238 -11.56 4.39 -9.73
CA SER A 238 -11.66 5.22 -8.52
C SER A 238 -13.11 5.59 -8.18
N MET A 239 -13.95 5.79 -9.18
CA MET A 239 -15.34 6.23 -9.00
C MET A 239 -16.21 5.17 -8.30
N PRO A 240 -16.27 3.91 -8.75
CA PRO A 240 -17.00 2.86 -8.02
C PRO A 240 -16.46 2.62 -6.62
N GLN A 241 -15.13 2.63 -6.43
CA GLN A 241 -14.53 2.37 -5.14
C GLN A 241 -14.95 3.38 -4.06
N GLY A 242 -15.07 4.66 -4.41
CA GLY A 242 -15.45 5.71 -3.47
C GLY A 242 -16.95 5.81 -3.17
N HIS A 243 -17.80 5.39 -4.10
CA HIS A 243 -19.23 5.67 -4.01
C HIS A 243 -20.13 4.44 -3.96
N LEU A 244 -19.63 3.23 -4.29
CA LEU A 244 -20.46 2.04 -4.40
C LEU A 244 -21.18 1.70 -3.09
N VAL A 245 -20.49 1.76 -1.96
CA VAL A 245 -21.07 1.45 -0.64
C VAL A 245 -22.17 2.45 -0.30
N ALA A 246 -21.90 3.75 -0.50
CA ALA A 246 -22.89 4.80 -0.26
C ALA A 246 -24.09 4.67 -1.20
N PHE A 247 -23.87 4.34 -2.47
CA PHE A 247 -24.92 4.13 -3.46
C PHE A 247 -25.81 2.92 -3.11
N CYS A 248 -25.23 1.78 -2.76
CA CYS A 248 -25.99 0.60 -2.36
C CYS A 248 -26.81 0.81 -1.09
N SER A 249 -26.36 1.69 -0.19
CA SER A 249 -27.10 2.01 1.04
C SER A 249 -28.15 3.11 0.85
N ASP A 250 -28.19 3.78 -0.29
CA ASP A 250 -29.21 4.78 -0.66
C ASP A 250 -30.38 4.14 -1.46
N LEU A 251 -30.24 2.89 -1.93
CA LEU A 251 -31.27 2.06 -2.55
C LEU A 251 -32.08 1.29 -1.51
#